data_f2fef4b55a337bb37c83cd8721b21d13
#
_entry.id   f2fef4b55a337bb37c83cd8721b21d13
#
_cell.length_a   1.000
_cell.length_b   1.000
_cell.length_c   1.000
_cell.angle_alpha   90.00
_cell.angle_beta   90.00
_cell.angle_gamma   90.00
#
_symmetry.space_group_name_H-M   'P 1'
#
loop_
_entity.id
_entity.type
_entity.pdbx_description
1 polymer ?
#
loop_
_entity_poly.entity_id
_entity_poly.type
_entity_poly.pdbx_seq_one_letter_code
_entity_poly.pdbx_strand_id
1 'polypeptide(L)'
;YARRAYVLGHPIGHSLSPALHRAAYRYVGDDDLEYQRRDTVREDLPGIFAEVNHPAGTPEAPYIAGLSVTMPLKTAVIEYCDELTELARITGAVNTVYVNGLKVIGHNTDVAGIVNALLQAGLDPAPQRERPAVVGGGATAISALTALHRLGYGGVDLYARSLHKLADVHAVADRLGVQVAPQPLAQFPAAASAYNPVISTLPAHAADAW
;
A
#
# COMPACT_ATOMS: atom_id res chain seq x y z
N TYR A 1 -29.84 1.94 2.36
CA TYR A 1 -29.12 2.55 1.23
C TYR A 1 -28.01 1.62 0.82
N ALA A 2 -27.96 1.23 -0.47
CA ALA A 2 -26.87 0.40 -0.98
C ALA A 2 -25.58 1.21 -0.97
N ARG A 3 -24.64 0.85 -0.09
CA ARG A 3 -23.28 1.39 -0.08
C ARG A 3 -22.41 0.56 -1.01
N ARG A 4 -21.50 1.20 -1.71
CA ARG A 4 -20.53 0.51 -2.57
C ARG A 4 -19.10 0.82 -2.14
N ALA A 5 -18.25 -0.19 -2.27
CA ALA A 5 -16.81 -0.04 -2.14
C ALA A 5 -16.13 -0.77 -3.29
N TYR A 6 -14.98 -0.29 -3.69
CA TYR A 6 -14.25 -0.86 -4.82
C TYR A 6 -12.77 -1.06 -4.49
N VAL A 7 -12.16 -2.04 -5.16
CA VAL A 7 -10.72 -2.03 -5.35
C VAL A 7 -10.41 -1.48 -6.74
N LEU A 8 -9.58 -0.42 -6.77
CA LEU A 8 -9.12 0.27 -7.97
C LEU A 8 -7.68 -0.12 -8.29
N GLY A 9 -7.39 -0.34 -9.56
CA GLY A 9 -6.06 -0.64 -10.09
C GLY A 9 -6.13 -1.15 -11.52
N HIS A 10 -4.98 -1.35 -12.16
CA HIS A 10 -4.91 -1.88 -13.51
C HIS A 10 -3.66 -2.75 -13.71
N PRO A 11 -3.80 -4.01 -14.20
CA PRO A 11 -5.04 -4.80 -14.30
C PRO A 11 -5.51 -5.27 -12.92
N ILE A 12 -6.82 -5.33 -12.65
CA ILE A 12 -7.38 -5.63 -11.32
C ILE A 12 -8.06 -7.00 -11.21
N GLY A 13 -8.18 -7.73 -12.32
CA GLY A 13 -8.95 -8.98 -12.37
C GLY A 13 -8.52 -10.07 -11.38
N HIS A 14 -7.24 -10.09 -10.99
CA HIS A 14 -6.65 -11.06 -10.06
C HIS A 14 -6.85 -10.72 -8.58
N SER A 15 -7.37 -9.53 -8.23
CA SER A 15 -7.52 -9.11 -6.85
C SER A 15 -8.47 -10.01 -6.06
N LEU A 16 -8.03 -10.45 -4.88
CA LEU A 16 -8.84 -11.22 -3.93
C LEU A 16 -9.63 -10.34 -2.95
N SER A 17 -9.45 -9.04 -3.00
CA SER A 17 -10.11 -8.08 -2.09
C SER A 17 -11.63 -8.24 -2.04
N PRO A 18 -12.37 -8.45 -3.15
CA PRO A 18 -13.82 -8.65 -3.07
C PRO A 18 -14.23 -9.88 -2.30
N ALA A 19 -13.51 -10.99 -2.42
CA ALA A 19 -13.81 -12.21 -1.68
C ALA A 19 -13.61 -12.01 -0.17
N LEU A 20 -12.51 -11.35 0.21
CA LEU A 20 -12.15 -11.06 1.60
C LEU A 20 -13.15 -10.10 2.24
N HIS A 21 -13.42 -8.97 1.60
CA HIS A 21 -14.33 -7.95 2.14
C HIS A 21 -15.78 -8.46 2.24
N ARG A 22 -16.28 -9.16 1.24
CA ARG A 22 -17.63 -9.75 1.29
C ARG A 22 -17.78 -10.80 2.42
N ALA A 23 -16.71 -11.58 2.67
CA ALA A 23 -16.71 -12.51 3.79
C ALA A 23 -16.73 -11.78 5.13
N ALA A 24 -15.94 -10.72 5.26
CA ALA A 24 -15.91 -9.89 6.46
C ALA A 24 -17.26 -9.19 6.72
N TYR A 25 -17.86 -8.60 5.68
CA TYR A 25 -19.16 -7.93 5.81
C TYR A 25 -20.26 -8.89 6.28
N ARG A 26 -20.33 -10.09 5.69
CA ARG A 26 -21.26 -11.13 6.17
C ARG A 26 -21.02 -11.52 7.63
N TYR A 27 -19.74 -11.63 8.03
CA TYR A 27 -19.38 -11.99 9.40
C TYR A 27 -19.84 -10.94 10.42
N VAL A 28 -19.76 -9.64 10.07
CA VAL A 28 -20.20 -8.55 10.95
C VAL A 28 -21.68 -8.18 10.76
N GLY A 29 -22.41 -8.85 9.86
CA GLY A 29 -23.83 -8.59 9.59
C GLY A 29 -24.10 -7.30 8.82
N ASP A 30 -23.15 -6.82 8.03
CA ASP A 30 -23.31 -5.64 7.16
C ASP A 30 -23.67 -6.08 5.73
N ASP A 31 -24.94 -6.33 5.48
CA ASP A 31 -25.45 -6.79 4.19
C ASP A 31 -25.71 -5.65 3.19
N ASP A 32 -25.59 -4.38 3.63
CA ASP A 32 -25.88 -3.19 2.80
C ASP A 32 -24.65 -2.66 2.06
N LEU A 33 -23.48 -3.27 2.25
CA LEU A 33 -22.23 -2.86 1.63
C LEU A 33 -21.79 -3.86 0.56
N GLU A 34 -21.78 -3.42 -0.69
CA GLU A 34 -21.29 -4.20 -1.82
C GLU A 34 -19.84 -3.84 -2.13
N TYR A 35 -18.96 -4.85 -2.27
CA TYR A 35 -17.56 -4.66 -2.65
C TYR A 35 -17.23 -5.32 -3.98
N GLN A 36 -16.66 -4.54 -4.93
CA GLN A 36 -16.38 -4.99 -6.29
C GLN A 36 -14.98 -4.59 -6.75
N ARG A 37 -14.53 -5.21 -7.87
CA ARG A 37 -13.38 -4.73 -8.63
C ARG A 37 -13.83 -3.64 -9.60
N ARG A 38 -13.01 -2.61 -9.77
CA ARG A 38 -13.19 -1.62 -10.82
C ARG A 38 -11.83 -1.42 -11.51
N ASP A 39 -11.70 -1.96 -12.70
CA ASP A 39 -10.47 -1.78 -13.49
C ASP A 39 -10.35 -0.31 -13.83
N THR A 40 -9.23 0.31 -13.43
CA THR A 40 -9.13 1.76 -13.34
C THR A 40 -7.73 2.21 -13.71
N VAL A 41 -7.64 3.14 -14.63
CA VAL A 41 -6.42 3.89 -14.96
C VAL A 41 -6.52 5.31 -14.41
N ARG A 42 -5.44 6.07 -14.47
CA ARG A 42 -5.38 7.42 -13.89
C ARG A 42 -6.46 8.37 -14.46
N GLU A 43 -6.75 8.23 -15.72
CA GLU A 43 -7.70 9.05 -16.47
C GLU A 43 -9.15 8.88 -15.98
N ASP A 44 -9.45 7.77 -15.32
CA ASP A 44 -10.79 7.47 -14.78
C ASP A 44 -11.04 8.12 -13.41
N LEU A 45 -9.98 8.51 -12.70
CA LEU A 45 -10.07 9.01 -11.32
C LEU A 45 -11.02 10.21 -11.15
N PRO A 46 -11.02 11.23 -12.02
CA PRO A 46 -11.95 12.35 -11.88
C PRO A 46 -13.42 11.90 -11.79
N GLY A 47 -13.83 10.97 -12.65
CA GLY A 47 -15.19 10.44 -12.64
C GLY A 47 -15.51 9.64 -11.38
N ILE A 48 -14.57 8.82 -10.90
CA ILE A 48 -14.73 8.03 -9.68
C ILE A 48 -14.86 8.94 -8.45
N PHE A 49 -14.00 9.95 -8.32
CA PHE A 49 -14.06 10.86 -7.18
C PHE A 49 -15.25 11.82 -7.23
N ALA A 50 -15.80 12.10 -8.41
CA ALA A 50 -17.09 12.75 -8.51
C ALA A 50 -18.23 11.90 -7.91
N GLU A 51 -18.19 10.57 -8.07
CA GLU A 51 -19.14 9.65 -7.42
C GLU A 51 -18.90 9.57 -5.89
N VAL A 52 -17.65 9.61 -5.42
CA VAL A 52 -17.30 9.64 -3.97
C VAL A 52 -17.82 10.88 -3.29
N ASN A 53 -17.70 12.04 -3.95
CA ASN A 53 -18.10 13.34 -3.42
C ASN A 53 -19.60 13.62 -3.57
N HIS A 54 -20.38 12.66 -4.06
CA HIS A 54 -21.82 12.85 -4.16
C HIS A 54 -22.41 12.99 -2.74
N PRO A 55 -23.19 14.04 -2.44
CA PRO A 55 -23.67 14.26 -1.10
C PRO A 55 -24.48 13.05 -0.62
N ALA A 56 -24.07 12.48 0.51
CA ALA A 56 -24.85 11.49 1.21
C ALA A 56 -26.19 12.11 1.56
N GLY A 57 -27.25 11.74 0.86
CA GLY A 57 -28.55 12.34 1.15
C GLY A 57 -29.62 12.20 0.09
N THR A 58 -29.31 11.70 -1.10
CA THR A 58 -30.40 11.32 -2.01
C THR A 58 -30.72 9.83 -1.82
N PRO A 59 -31.99 9.50 -1.50
CA PRO A 59 -32.41 8.13 -1.26
C PRO A 59 -32.20 7.17 -2.44
N GLU A 60 -31.81 7.65 -3.59
CA GLU A 60 -31.98 6.96 -4.88
C GLU A 60 -30.66 6.56 -5.54
N ALA A 61 -29.50 7.00 -5.06
CA ALA A 61 -28.21 6.62 -5.65
C ALA A 61 -27.29 5.95 -4.62
N PRO A 62 -26.76 4.75 -4.92
CA PRO A 62 -25.73 4.13 -4.10
C PRO A 62 -24.50 5.02 -4.08
N TYR A 63 -23.97 5.30 -2.88
CA TYR A 63 -22.75 6.11 -2.75
C TYR A 63 -21.53 5.23 -2.53
N ILE A 64 -20.37 5.73 -2.93
CA ILE A 64 -19.09 5.05 -2.67
C ILE A 64 -18.68 5.35 -1.22
N ALA A 65 -18.71 4.30 -0.38
CA ALA A 65 -18.33 4.39 1.03
C ALA A 65 -16.82 4.35 1.23
N GLY A 66 -16.09 3.75 0.29
CA GLY A 66 -14.64 3.65 0.36
C GLY A 66 -14.03 2.96 -0.84
N LEU A 67 -12.72 3.14 -0.98
CA LEU A 67 -11.93 2.56 -2.05
C LEU A 67 -10.68 1.91 -1.47
N SER A 68 -10.38 0.69 -1.90
CA SER A 68 -9.02 0.15 -1.85
C SER A 68 -8.30 0.52 -3.13
N VAL A 69 -7.04 0.90 -3.02
CA VAL A 69 -6.25 1.40 -4.16
C VAL A 69 -4.95 0.61 -4.29
N THR A 70 -4.70 0.08 -5.47
CA THR A 70 -3.45 -0.61 -5.78
C THR A 70 -2.75 0.00 -7.01
N MET A 71 -1.70 -0.66 -7.48
CA MET A 71 -0.93 -0.25 -8.65
C MET A 71 -1.83 -0.03 -9.88
N PRO A 72 -1.64 1.06 -10.64
CA PRO A 72 -0.59 2.09 -10.53
C PRO A 72 -1.08 3.37 -9.82
N LEU A 73 -2.14 3.33 -9.01
CA LEU A 73 -2.93 4.50 -8.61
C LEU A 73 -2.61 5.06 -7.23
N LYS A 74 -1.78 4.38 -6.41
CA LYS A 74 -1.57 4.75 -4.99
C LYS A 74 -1.04 6.18 -4.76
N THR A 75 -0.29 6.73 -5.71
CA THR A 75 0.17 8.12 -5.66
C THR A 75 -0.80 9.07 -6.35
N ALA A 76 -1.46 8.61 -7.43
CA ALA A 76 -2.36 9.44 -8.21
C ALA A 76 -3.64 9.84 -7.46
N VAL A 77 -4.13 9.00 -6.54
CA VAL A 77 -5.35 9.29 -5.77
C VAL A 77 -5.16 10.36 -4.70
N ILE A 78 -3.92 10.72 -4.37
CA ILE A 78 -3.61 11.72 -3.33
C ILE A 78 -4.23 13.08 -3.65
N GLU A 79 -4.21 13.49 -4.91
CA GLU A 79 -4.74 14.77 -5.36
C GLU A 79 -6.26 14.93 -5.18
N TYR A 80 -6.96 13.79 -4.97
CA TYR A 80 -8.41 13.76 -4.75
C TYR A 80 -8.80 13.63 -3.27
N CYS A 81 -7.84 13.54 -2.36
CA CYS A 81 -8.07 13.43 -0.93
C CYS A 81 -8.03 14.83 -0.29
N ASP A 82 -9.03 15.15 0.54
CA ASP A 82 -9.05 16.40 1.31
C ASP A 82 -8.04 16.36 2.45
N GLU A 83 -7.82 15.18 3.02
CA GLU A 83 -6.87 14.96 4.11
C GLU A 83 -6.10 13.64 3.90
N LEU A 84 -4.86 13.64 4.36
CA LEU A 84 -4.04 12.44 4.41
C LEU A 84 -3.70 12.11 5.86
N THR A 85 -3.78 10.84 6.22
CA THR A 85 -3.22 10.37 7.50
C THR A 85 -1.71 10.51 7.52
N GLU A 86 -1.12 10.46 8.70
CA GLU A 86 0.33 10.57 8.86
C GLU A 86 1.10 9.57 7.99
N LEU A 87 0.70 8.30 7.98
CA LEU A 87 1.34 7.27 7.16
C LEU A 87 1.22 7.53 5.66
N ALA A 88 0.06 7.99 5.20
CA ALA A 88 -0.11 8.37 3.81
C ALA A 88 0.79 9.56 3.40
N ARG A 89 0.95 10.53 4.29
CA ARG A 89 1.87 11.66 4.08
C ARG A 89 3.34 11.24 4.07
N ILE A 90 3.74 10.39 5.00
CA ILE A 90 5.12 9.89 5.08
C ILE A 90 5.47 9.08 3.84
N THR A 91 4.62 8.14 3.46
CA THR A 91 4.89 7.22 2.35
C THR A 91 4.65 7.83 0.98
N GLY A 92 3.87 8.93 0.89
CA GLY A 92 3.42 9.48 -0.40
C GLY A 92 2.56 8.50 -1.19
N ALA A 93 1.87 7.57 -0.51
CA ALA A 93 1.04 6.55 -1.13
C ALA A 93 -0.23 6.28 -0.31
N VAL A 94 -1.35 6.19 -1.01
CA VAL A 94 -2.67 5.89 -0.45
C VAL A 94 -3.14 4.55 -1.01
N ASN A 95 -3.42 3.59 -0.14
CA ASN A 95 -4.05 2.33 -0.53
C ASN A 95 -5.50 2.19 -0.05
N THR A 96 -5.96 3.12 0.74
CA THR A 96 -7.31 3.13 1.31
C THR A 96 -7.86 4.55 1.29
N VAL A 97 -9.05 4.73 0.73
CA VAL A 97 -9.80 5.99 0.74
C VAL A 97 -11.12 5.74 1.45
N TYR A 98 -11.50 6.62 2.35
CA TYR A 98 -12.79 6.58 3.02
C TYR A 98 -13.36 7.99 3.23
N VAL A 99 -14.66 8.07 3.40
CA VAL A 99 -15.35 9.34 3.62
C VAL A 99 -15.65 9.49 5.11
N ASN A 100 -15.29 10.65 5.67
CA ASN A 100 -15.62 11.02 7.05
C ASN A 100 -16.33 12.39 7.05
N GLY A 101 -17.63 12.36 7.24
CA GLY A 101 -18.47 13.54 7.05
C GLY A 101 -18.50 13.96 5.58
N LEU A 102 -17.97 15.14 5.28
CA LEU A 102 -17.85 15.67 3.90
C LEU A 102 -16.42 15.56 3.36
N LYS A 103 -15.49 14.94 4.11
CA LYS A 103 -14.08 14.88 3.73
C LYS A 103 -13.70 13.50 3.20
N VAL A 104 -12.95 13.50 2.15
CA VAL A 104 -12.29 12.32 1.57
C VAL A 104 -10.92 12.15 2.22
N ILE A 105 -10.72 11.04 2.91
CA ILE A 105 -9.50 10.77 3.68
C ILE A 105 -8.67 9.70 2.96
N GLY A 106 -7.41 10.01 2.70
CA GLY A 106 -6.43 9.05 2.18
C GLY A 106 -5.60 8.44 3.31
N HIS A 107 -5.48 7.11 3.31
CA HIS A 107 -4.76 6.34 4.31
C HIS A 107 -3.85 5.29 3.68
N ASN A 108 -2.82 4.88 4.43
CA ASN A 108 -1.93 3.78 4.06
C ASN A 108 -1.95 2.71 5.16
N THR A 109 -2.48 1.53 4.83
CA THR A 109 -2.53 0.36 5.72
C THR A 109 -1.39 -0.62 5.48
N ASP A 110 -0.62 -0.48 4.39
CA ASP A 110 0.47 -1.39 4.03
C ASP A 110 1.54 -1.43 5.12
N VAL A 111 1.88 -0.27 5.70
CA VAL A 111 2.91 -0.16 6.75
C VAL A 111 2.54 -0.99 7.98
N ALA A 112 1.32 -0.81 8.48
CA ALA A 112 0.85 -1.57 9.64
C ALA A 112 0.72 -3.06 9.33
N GLY A 113 0.28 -3.41 8.13
CA GLY A 113 0.20 -4.79 7.65
C GLY A 113 1.56 -5.49 7.65
N ILE A 114 2.60 -4.83 7.13
CA ILE A 114 3.96 -5.36 7.11
C ILE A 114 4.52 -5.51 8.53
N VAL A 115 4.37 -4.49 9.39
CA VAL A 115 4.80 -4.55 10.80
C VAL A 115 4.16 -5.75 11.49
N ASN A 116 2.85 -5.89 11.41
CA ASN A 116 2.12 -6.97 12.05
C ASN A 116 2.52 -8.36 11.52
N ALA A 117 2.70 -8.49 10.21
CA ALA A 117 3.12 -9.75 9.60
C ALA A 117 4.52 -10.18 10.08
N LEU A 118 5.46 -9.24 10.17
CA LEU A 118 6.82 -9.54 10.67
C LEU A 118 6.81 -9.95 12.16
N LEU A 119 6.06 -9.22 12.99
CA LEU A 119 5.93 -9.56 14.41
C LEU A 119 5.26 -10.93 14.63
N GLN A 120 4.21 -11.24 13.86
CA GLN A 120 3.55 -12.54 13.91
C GLN A 120 4.44 -13.68 13.41
N ALA A 121 5.36 -13.40 12.50
CA ALA A 121 6.37 -14.34 12.04
C ALA A 121 7.53 -14.52 13.05
N GLY A 122 7.49 -13.84 14.19
CA GLY A 122 8.48 -13.97 15.27
C GLY A 122 9.67 -13.02 15.14
N LEU A 123 9.58 -11.96 14.35
CA LEU A 123 10.61 -10.93 14.34
C LEU A 123 10.66 -10.26 15.73
N ASP A 124 11.84 -10.32 16.38
CA ASP A 124 12.09 -9.59 17.62
C ASP A 124 12.48 -8.13 17.27
N PRO A 125 11.71 -7.11 17.71
CA PRO A 125 12.07 -5.71 17.52
C PRO A 125 13.20 -5.22 18.43
N ALA A 126 13.77 -6.07 19.30
CA ALA A 126 14.93 -5.74 20.14
C ALA A 126 16.18 -5.43 19.28
N PRO A 127 17.25 -4.83 19.85
CA PRO A 127 18.34 -4.25 19.07
C PRO A 127 18.91 -5.22 18.04
N GLN A 128 18.60 -4.91 16.80
CA GLN A 128 18.87 -5.80 15.68
C GLN A 128 20.35 -5.82 15.35
N ARG A 129 20.91 -7.01 15.38
CA ARG A 129 22.28 -7.28 14.91
C ARG A 129 22.31 -7.55 13.41
N GLU A 130 21.17 -7.87 12.84
CA GLU A 130 21.01 -8.27 11.46
C GLU A 130 20.50 -7.10 10.63
N ARG A 131 20.94 -7.05 9.39
CA ARG A 131 20.55 -6.01 8.44
C ARG A 131 19.33 -6.45 7.65
N PRO A 132 18.29 -5.63 7.51
CA PRO A 132 17.14 -5.97 6.68
C PRO A 132 17.41 -5.68 5.20
N ALA A 133 16.72 -6.42 4.34
CA ALA A 133 16.67 -6.12 2.91
C ALA A 133 15.24 -5.92 2.40
N VAL A 134 15.09 -4.96 1.50
CA VAL A 134 13.87 -4.76 0.71
C VAL A 134 14.17 -5.06 -0.76
N VAL A 135 13.37 -5.90 -1.37
CA VAL A 135 13.52 -6.29 -2.77
C VAL A 135 12.37 -5.70 -3.58
N GLY A 136 12.69 -4.74 -4.44
CA GLY A 136 11.74 -3.90 -5.17
C GLY A 136 11.94 -2.42 -4.85
N GLY A 137 11.45 -1.52 -5.71
CA GLY A 137 11.64 -0.06 -5.58
C GLY A 137 10.38 0.77 -5.82
N GLY A 138 9.20 0.16 -5.73
CA GLY A 138 7.90 0.82 -5.92
C GLY A 138 7.26 1.34 -4.62
N ALA A 139 5.99 1.72 -4.69
CA ALA A 139 5.22 2.24 -3.55
C ALA A 139 5.17 1.27 -2.36
N THR A 140 5.11 -0.04 -2.61
CA THR A 140 5.14 -1.05 -1.54
C THR A 140 6.52 -1.14 -0.88
N ALA A 141 7.61 -0.91 -1.62
CA ALA A 141 8.95 -0.84 -1.05
C ALA A 141 9.10 0.34 -0.09
N ILE A 142 8.48 1.47 -0.40
CA ILE A 142 8.41 2.64 0.50
C ILE A 142 7.65 2.28 1.78
N SER A 143 6.54 1.56 1.68
CA SER A 143 5.79 1.08 2.85
C SER A 143 6.62 0.10 3.68
N ALA A 144 7.40 -0.79 3.04
CA ALA A 144 8.31 -1.72 3.70
C ALA A 144 9.44 -0.99 4.45
N LEU A 145 10.05 0.02 3.83
CA LEU A 145 11.05 0.89 4.46
C LEU A 145 10.49 1.58 5.70
N THR A 146 9.28 2.13 5.59
CA THR A 146 8.61 2.80 6.71
C THR A 146 8.27 1.82 7.83
N ALA A 147 7.87 0.60 7.50
CA ALA A 147 7.61 -0.47 8.47
C ALA A 147 8.89 -0.88 9.22
N LEU A 148 9.99 -1.06 8.50
CA LEU A 148 11.30 -1.37 9.10
C LEU A 148 11.78 -0.24 10.03
N HIS A 149 11.61 1.02 9.62
CA HIS A 149 11.90 2.16 10.50
C HIS A 149 11.07 2.10 11.80
N ARG A 150 9.78 1.80 11.73
CA ARG A 150 8.93 1.64 12.92
C ARG A 150 9.35 0.49 13.83
N LEU A 151 9.98 -0.53 13.27
CA LEU A 151 10.55 -1.66 14.01
C LEU A 151 11.96 -1.36 14.56
N GLY A 152 12.48 -0.12 14.35
CA GLY A 152 13.74 0.33 14.92
C GLY A 152 14.97 0.16 14.02
N TYR A 153 14.79 -0.26 12.75
CA TYR A 153 15.91 -0.35 11.81
C TYR A 153 16.33 1.04 11.30
N GLY A 154 17.63 1.37 11.48
CA GLY A 154 18.21 2.61 10.99
C GLY A 154 18.87 2.51 9.61
N GLY A 155 18.98 1.30 9.06
CA GLY A 155 19.59 1.05 7.76
C GLY A 155 18.95 -0.14 7.03
N VAL A 156 18.81 -0.03 5.70
CA VAL A 156 18.16 -1.02 4.85
C VAL A 156 18.95 -1.16 3.55
N ASP A 157 19.21 -2.38 3.11
CA ASP A 157 19.71 -2.64 1.75
C ASP A 157 18.50 -2.82 0.82
N LEU A 158 18.48 -2.07 -0.28
CA LEU A 158 17.36 -2.05 -1.21
C LEU A 158 17.81 -2.54 -2.58
N TYR A 159 17.24 -3.65 -3.02
CA TYR A 159 17.54 -4.28 -4.29
C TYR A 159 16.50 -3.91 -5.35
N ALA A 160 16.93 -3.22 -6.41
CA ALA A 160 16.02 -2.77 -7.46
C ALA A 160 16.63 -2.93 -8.87
N ARG A 161 15.74 -3.10 -9.88
CA ARG A 161 16.16 -3.17 -11.28
C ARG A 161 16.70 -1.85 -11.81
N SER A 162 16.11 -0.75 -11.37
CA SER A 162 16.39 0.60 -11.89
C SER A 162 16.75 1.54 -10.75
N LEU A 163 18.04 1.58 -10.40
CA LEU A 163 18.54 2.40 -9.28
C LEU A 163 18.30 3.91 -9.50
N HIS A 164 18.25 4.37 -10.74
CA HIS A 164 17.98 5.77 -11.08
C HIS A 164 16.50 6.20 -10.85
N LYS A 165 15.60 5.26 -10.57
CA LYS A 165 14.17 5.52 -10.31
C LYS A 165 13.81 5.51 -8.83
N LEU A 166 14.78 5.56 -7.94
CA LEU A 166 14.59 5.47 -6.49
C LEU A 166 14.43 6.84 -5.79
N ALA A 167 14.17 7.91 -6.53
CA ALA A 167 14.04 9.26 -5.96
C ALA A 167 13.00 9.33 -4.83
N ASP A 168 11.83 8.72 -5.01
CA ASP A 168 10.79 8.71 -3.98
C ASP A 168 11.19 7.90 -2.75
N VAL A 169 11.91 6.78 -2.94
CA VAL A 169 12.46 5.98 -1.84
C VAL A 169 13.47 6.80 -1.03
N HIS A 170 14.38 7.48 -1.69
CA HIS A 170 15.36 8.32 -1.02
C HIS A 170 14.71 9.49 -0.28
N ALA A 171 13.73 10.15 -0.89
CA ALA A 171 13.01 11.25 -0.24
C ALA A 171 12.29 10.80 1.05
N VAL A 172 11.72 9.58 1.07
CA VAL A 172 11.10 9.03 2.28
C VAL A 172 12.15 8.60 3.29
N ALA A 173 13.24 7.96 2.86
CA ALA A 173 14.35 7.56 3.71
C ALA A 173 14.96 8.78 4.45
N ASP A 174 15.19 9.88 3.74
CA ASP A 174 15.70 11.12 4.31
C ASP A 174 14.75 11.70 5.37
N ARG A 175 13.45 11.70 5.09
CA ARG A 175 12.44 12.17 6.07
C ARG A 175 12.39 11.31 7.34
N LEU A 176 12.64 10.01 7.21
CA LEU A 176 12.65 9.05 8.32
C LEU A 176 14.00 8.97 9.04
N GLY A 177 15.08 9.51 8.46
CA GLY A 177 16.43 9.33 8.96
C GLY A 177 16.96 7.90 8.79
N VAL A 178 16.51 7.18 7.77
CA VAL A 178 16.91 5.79 7.48
C VAL A 178 17.97 5.80 6.37
N GLN A 179 19.05 5.07 6.59
CA GLN A 179 20.08 4.87 5.58
C GLN A 179 19.66 3.78 4.59
N VAL A 180 19.51 4.13 3.33
CA VAL A 180 19.25 3.17 2.26
C VAL A 180 20.50 2.94 1.45
N ALA A 181 20.91 1.66 1.29
CA ALA A 181 21.99 1.25 0.40
C ALA A 181 21.40 0.57 -0.85
N PRO A 182 21.29 1.28 -1.99
CA PRO A 182 20.75 0.72 -3.22
C PRO A 182 21.71 -0.31 -3.81
N GLN A 183 21.16 -1.46 -4.23
CA GLN A 183 21.89 -2.56 -4.84
C GLN A 183 21.19 -3.02 -6.13
N PRO A 184 21.95 -3.48 -7.14
CA PRO A 184 21.35 -4.09 -8.33
C PRO A 184 20.56 -5.36 -7.96
N LEU A 185 19.34 -5.49 -8.48
CA LEU A 185 18.46 -6.62 -8.18
C LEU A 185 19.13 -7.98 -8.47
N ALA A 186 19.92 -8.07 -9.53
CA ALA A 186 20.62 -9.30 -9.93
C ALA A 186 21.61 -9.84 -8.88
N GLN A 187 22.02 -9.01 -7.93
CA GLN A 187 22.96 -9.43 -6.86
C GLN A 187 22.23 -10.05 -5.66
N PHE A 188 20.91 -9.90 -5.56
CA PHE A 188 20.15 -10.33 -4.39
C PHE A 188 20.22 -11.85 -4.15
N PRO A 189 20.07 -12.75 -5.15
CA PRO A 189 20.06 -14.19 -4.89
C PRO A 189 21.31 -14.67 -4.15
N ALA A 190 22.48 -14.15 -4.51
CA ALA A 190 23.75 -14.51 -3.86
C ALA A 190 23.90 -13.92 -2.45
N ALA A 191 23.19 -12.82 -2.15
CA ALA A 191 23.29 -12.11 -0.89
C ALA A 191 22.16 -12.43 0.10
N ALA A 192 21.11 -13.12 -0.34
CA ALA A 192 19.85 -13.29 0.41
C ALA A 192 20.04 -13.82 1.84
N SER A 193 20.94 -14.76 2.05
CA SER A 193 21.20 -15.38 3.36
C SER A 193 21.84 -14.43 4.37
N ALA A 194 22.30 -13.26 3.96
CA ALA A 194 22.93 -12.27 4.83
C ALA A 194 21.93 -11.34 5.53
N TYR A 195 20.64 -11.47 5.22
CA TYR A 195 19.60 -10.54 5.65
C TYR A 195 18.54 -11.18 6.52
N ASN A 196 18.10 -10.44 7.52
CA ASN A 196 16.91 -10.76 8.32
C ASN A 196 16.32 -9.45 8.89
N PRO A 197 15.05 -9.11 8.57
CA PRO A 197 14.17 -9.78 7.61
C PRO A 197 14.48 -9.43 6.15
N VAL A 198 13.90 -10.21 5.23
CA VAL A 198 13.80 -9.88 3.81
C VAL A 198 12.34 -9.59 3.46
N ILE A 199 12.07 -8.44 2.86
CA ILE A 199 10.73 -8.06 2.41
C ILE A 199 10.75 -7.97 0.88
N SER A 200 10.12 -8.94 0.20
CA SER A 200 9.93 -8.87 -1.24
C SER A 200 8.66 -8.10 -1.59
N THR A 201 8.83 -7.09 -2.43
CA THR A 201 7.73 -6.28 -2.98
C THR A 201 7.63 -6.44 -4.50
N LEU A 202 8.24 -7.49 -5.02
CA LEU A 202 8.21 -7.81 -6.45
C LEU A 202 6.82 -8.32 -6.86
N PRO A 203 6.44 -8.15 -8.13
CA PRO A 203 5.27 -8.83 -8.70
C PRO A 203 5.41 -10.36 -8.59
N ALA A 204 4.26 -11.05 -8.62
CA ALA A 204 4.25 -12.51 -8.66
C ALA A 204 5.15 -13.03 -9.81
N HIS A 205 5.83 -14.14 -9.56
CA HIS A 205 6.75 -14.81 -10.50
C HIS A 205 8.01 -14.01 -10.90
N ALA A 206 8.23 -12.82 -10.40
CA ALA A 206 9.41 -12.03 -10.76
C ALA A 206 10.74 -12.60 -10.19
N ALA A 207 10.63 -13.50 -9.21
CA ALA A 207 11.77 -14.15 -8.55
C ALA A 207 11.87 -15.67 -8.81
N ASP A 208 11.02 -16.24 -9.66
CA ASP A 208 10.94 -17.70 -9.86
C ASP A 208 12.22 -18.31 -10.48
N ALA A 209 13.08 -17.47 -11.04
CA ALA A 209 14.36 -17.89 -11.63
C ALA A 209 15.56 -17.87 -10.64
N TRP A 210 15.34 -17.61 -9.37
CA TRP A 210 16.38 -17.44 -8.32
C TRP A 210 16.62 -18.69 -7.51
#